data_9e57b6ccdf4b0f94d8c152d17bd3db5f
#
_entry.id   9e57b6ccdf4b0f94d8c152d17bd3db5f
#
_cell.length_a   1.000
_cell.length_b   1.000
_cell.length_c   1.000
_cell.angle_alpha   90.00
_cell.angle_beta   90.00
_cell.angle_gamma   90.00
#
_symmetry.space_group_name_H-M   'P 1'
#
loop_
_entity.id
_entity.type
_entity.pdbx_description
1 polymer ?
#
loop_
_entity_poly.entity_id
_entity_poly.type
_entity_poly.pdbx_seq_one_letter_code
_entity_poly.pdbx_strand_id
1 'polypeptide(L)'
;PGIPMDEPYVLSIHTAQIPLIGEIELAYQSCKGKLAAVTGTNGKTTTVSLIGEILKSKFADTHVVGNIGNPFTAEALDTEEQSATVCEVSSFQLESIVDFRPNVSAITNITPDHLDRHKTMKNYIAVKESIASNQTEEDSIVLNYMDPELRKFGKKRNLKPKVIWFSSEEEPKEGFFLRDGDFYYRTKEEEKKLFATKDLHLLGKHNHENVMCAMAVGMQMGVPMEQIIKVCKKFKPVEHRIEFVRERSGVRYYNDSKGTNVDAAIQALRAMPGPVLLIGGGYDKHVDFDAWVKEFKGRVKYLVLIGQTRNQIAACAKKNGFHNLMFAEDMDEAVKDCAAYADPGDYVLLSPACASWGMFKDYEERGRIFKDCVKNL
;
A
#
# COMPACT_ATOMS: atom_id res chain seq x y z
N PRO A 1 -10.16 7.63 14.95
CA PRO A 1 -10.65 7.30 13.58
C PRO A 1 -11.45 5.99 13.52
N GLY A 2 -11.35 5.10 14.54
CA GLY A 2 -12.13 3.85 14.57
C GLY A 2 -13.64 4.02 14.71
N ILE A 3 -14.09 5.16 15.22
CA ILE A 3 -15.51 5.43 15.46
C ILE A 3 -16.17 5.95 14.18
N PRO A 4 -17.30 5.35 13.72
CA PRO A 4 -18.04 5.85 12.57
C PRO A 4 -18.61 7.25 12.78
N MET A 5 -18.62 8.06 11.72
CA MET A 5 -19.16 9.42 11.78
C MET A 5 -20.69 9.46 11.88
N ASP A 6 -21.36 8.35 11.60
CA ASP A 6 -22.82 8.18 11.71
C ASP A 6 -23.28 7.58 13.07
N GLU A 7 -22.35 7.41 14.02
CA GLU A 7 -22.72 7.00 15.38
C GLU A 7 -23.59 8.06 16.08
N PRO A 8 -24.65 7.68 16.84
CA PRO A 8 -25.60 8.60 17.42
C PRO A 8 -24.98 9.72 18.28
N TYR A 9 -23.94 9.39 19.06
CA TYR A 9 -23.28 10.41 19.88
C TYR A 9 -22.39 11.35 19.06
N VAL A 10 -21.79 10.89 17.93
CA VAL A 10 -21.05 11.75 17.01
C VAL A 10 -22.00 12.73 16.32
N LEU A 11 -23.18 12.24 15.88
CA LEU A 11 -24.22 13.09 15.33
C LEU A 11 -24.73 14.12 16.35
N SER A 12 -24.81 13.77 17.64
CA SER A 12 -25.15 14.71 18.70
C SER A 12 -24.13 15.84 18.84
N ILE A 13 -22.84 15.53 18.76
CA ILE A 13 -21.75 16.50 18.77
C ILE A 13 -21.88 17.47 17.59
N HIS A 14 -22.11 16.94 16.38
CA HIS A 14 -22.36 17.78 15.20
C HIS A 14 -23.60 18.66 15.33
N THR A 15 -24.70 18.10 15.84
CA THR A 15 -25.96 18.88 16.11
C THR A 15 -25.72 19.99 17.10
N ALA A 16 -24.89 19.76 18.11
CA ALA A 16 -24.51 20.78 19.11
C ALA A 16 -23.48 21.78 18.58
N GLN A 17 -23.05 21.65 17.32
CA GLN A 17 -22.02 22.50 16.69
C GLN A 17 -20.68 22.51 17.45
N ILE A 18 -20.37 21.42 18.14
CA ILE A 18 -19.08 21.25 18.81
C ILE A 18 -18.05 20.81 17.74
N PRO A 19 -16.90 21.48 17.63
CA PRO A 19 -15.85 21.08 16.70
C PRO A 19 -15.38 19.65 16.96
N LEU A 20 -15.36 18.83 15.90
CA LEU A 20 -14.88 17.46 15.94
C LEU A 20 -13.64 17.36 15.05
N ILE A 21 -12.51 17.05 15.64
CA ILE A 21 -11.25 16.85 14.92
C ILE A 21 -10.67 15.47 15.22
N GLY A 22 -9.97 14.90 14.26
CA GLY A 22 -9.25 13.65 14.41
C GLY A 22 -7.80 13.84 14.87
N GLU A 23 -7.13 12.73 15.10
CA GLU A 23 -5.73 12.69 15.52
C GLU A 23 -4.80 13.41 14.52
N ILE A 24 -5.03 13.21 13.22
CA ILE A 24 -4.22 13.83 12.15
C ILE A 24 -4.39 15.34 12.15
N GLU A 25 -5.61 15.85 12.33
CA GLU A 25 -5.88 17.28 12.41
C GLU A 25 -5.21 17.90 13.64
N LEU A 26 -5.36 17.27 14.81
CA LEU A 26 -4.75 17.74 16.05
C LEU A 26 -3.22 17.82 15.92
N ALA A 27 -2.60 16.78 15.36
CA ALA A 27 -1.16 16.75 15.14
C ALA A 27 -0.71 17.83 14.15
N TYR A 28 -1.45 18.02 13.06
CA TYR A 28 -1.16 19.03 12.04
C TYR A 28 -1.09 20.45 12.63
N GLN A 29 -2.02 20.79 13.53
CA GLN A 29 -2.04 22.11 14.19
C GLN A 29 -0.78 22.42 15.01
N SER A 30 -0.02 21.40 15.39
CA SER A 30 1.23 21.53 16.16
C SER A 30 2.49 21.25 15.35
N CYS A 31 2.34 20.59 14.20
CA CYS A 31 3.46 20.19 13.34
C CYS A 31 4.06 21.41 12.63
N LYS A 32 5.39 21.47 12.62
CA LYS A 32 6.17 22.48 11.90
C LYS A 32 6.94 21.85 10.75
N GLY A 33 7.53 22.70 9.90
CA GLY A 33 8.34 22.27 8.78
C GLY A 33 7.51 21.77 7.60
N LYS A 34 8.10 20.92 6.76
CA LYS A 34 7.47 20.41 5.55
C LYS A 34 6.71 19.11 5.81
N LEU A 35 5.48 19.03 5.33
CA LEU A 35 4.61 17.87 5.48
C LEU A 35 4.28 17.24 4.12
N ALA A 36 4.56 15.96 3.98
CA ALA A 36 4.02 15.10 2.92
C ALA A 36 2.96 14.17 3.50
N ALA A 37 1.87 13.92 2.78
CA ALA A 37 0.81 13.00 3.21
C ALA A 37 0.44 12.02 2.10
N VAL A 38 0.28 10.75 2.42
CA VAL A 38 -0.03 9.69 1.44
C VAL A 38 -1.27 8.93 1.87
N THR A 39 -2.25 8.86 0.97
CA THR A 39 -3.41 7.98 1.09
C THR A 39 -3.54 7.07 -0.13
N GLY A 40 -4.55 6.24 -0.16
CA GLY A 40 -4.87 5.28 -1.22
C GLY A 40 -5.44 4.00 -0.65
N THR A 41 -5.87 3.08 -1.48
CA THR A 41 -6.32 1.76 -1.02
C THR A 41 -5.12 0.90 -0.66
N ASN A 42 -4.21 0.68 -1.59
CA ASN A 42 -3.02 -0.14 -1.44
C ASN A 42 -1.73 0.66 -1.69
N GLY A 43 -0.60 0.15 -1.20
CA GLY A 43 0.72 0.75 -1.45
C GLY A 43 1.15 1.87 -0.49
N LYS A 44 0.26 2.43 0.33
CA LYS A 44 0.56 3.53 1.27
C LYS A 44 1.83 3.29 2.09
N THR A 45 1.87 2.19 2.82
CA THR A 45 2.98 1.86 3.74
C THR A 45 4.32 1.78 3.04
N THR A 46 4.40 1.09 1.90
CA THR A 46 5.63 0.99 1.10
C THR A 46 6.06 2.36 0.60
N THR A 47 5.12 3.14 0.08
CA THR A 47 5.35 4.50 -0.43
C THR A 47 5.85 5.43 0.68
N VAL A 48 5.16 5.46 1.83
CA VAL A 48 5.54 6.30 2.99
C VAL A 48 6.90 5.91 3.56
N SER A 49 7.16 4.60 3.71
CA SER A 49 8.48 4.14 4.18
C SER A 49 9.61 4.54 3.24
N LEU A 50 9.39 4.42 1.92
CA LEU A 50 10.38 4.85 0.93
C LEU A 50 10.55 6.37 0.92
N ILE A 51 9.45 7.15 1.03
CA ILE A 51 9.52 8.61 1.17
C ILE A 51 10.33 8.98 2.41
N GLY A 52 10.10 8.33 3.55
CA GLY A 52 10.87 8.56 4.77
C GLY A 52 12.38 8.40 4.54
N GLU A 53 12.80 7.32 3.89
CA GLU A 53 14.22 7.12 3.55
C GLU A 53 14.75 8.15 2.53
N ILE A 54 13.92 8.58 1.58
CA ILE A 54 14.26 9.67 0.64
C ILE A 54 14.45 10.98 1.41
N LEU A 55 13.55 11.33 2.31
CA LEU A 55 13.63 12.57 3.08
C LEU A 55 14.85 12.58 3.99
N LYS A 56 15.17 11.48 4.68
CA LYS A 56 16.39 11.31 5.51
C LYS A 56 17.69 11.58 4.72
N SER A 57 17.68 11.42 3.40
CA SER A 57 18.86 11.72 2.59
C SER A 57 19.18 13.21 2.49
N LYS A 58 18.22 14.08 2.83
CA LYS A 58 18.34 15.55 2.78
C LYS A 58 18.10 16.22 4.13
N PHE A 59 17.09 15.76 4.86
CA PHE A 59 16.64 16.38 6.11
C PHE A 59 17.19 15.57 7.29
N ALA A 60 17.95 16.23 8.17
CA ALA A 60 18.50 15.58 9.36
C ALA A 60 17.40 15.15 10.34
N ASP A 61 16.33 15.95 10.40
CA ASP A 61 15.15 15.70 11.21
C ASP A 61 13.99 15.27 10.30
N THR A 62 13.68 13.98 10.36
CA THR A 62 12.66 13.35 9.48
C THR A 62 11.75 12.43 10.29
N HIS A 63 10.45 12.68 10.23
CA HIS A 63 9.42 11.93 10.92
C HIS A 63 8.58 11.10 9.94
N VAL A 64 8.32 9.83 10.30
CA VAL A 64 7.45 8.91 9.55
C VAL A 64 6.31 8.50 10.47
N VAL A 65 5.11 8.98 10.22
CA VAL A 65 4.01 8.96 11.19
C VAL A 65 2.67 8.58 10.57
N GLY A 66 1.66 8.46 11.42
CA GLY A 66 0.25 8.32 11.04
C GLY A 66 -0.29 6.90 11.16
N ASN A 67 -0.92 6.38 10.13
CA ASN A 67 -1.51 5.02 10.12
C ASN A 67 -0.44 3.90 10.11
N ILE A 68 0.82 4.27 10.03
CA ILE A 68 2.00 3.41 10.15
C ILE A 68 2.97 4.04 11.15
N GLY A 69 3.72 3.21 11.86
CA GLY A 69 4.72 3.67 12.81
C GLY A 69 4.10 4.34 14.04
N ASN A 70 4.66 5.50 14.42
CA ASN A 70 4.16 6.26 15.54
C ASN A 70 2.92 7.09 15.17
N PRO A 71 1.96 7.28 16.08
CA PRO A 71 0.90 8.26 15.89
C PRO A 71 1.49 9.64 15.57
N PHE A 72 0.84 10.41 14.69
CA PHE A 72 1.35 11.71 14.31
C PHE A 72 1.40 12.67 15.51
N THR A 73 0.41 12.59 16.40
CA THR A 73 0.38 13.36 17.66
C THR A 73 1.55 13.05 18.60
N ALA A 74 2.16 11.87 18.52
CA ALA A 74 3.28 11.51 19.37
C ALA A 74 4.58 12.25 18.98
N GLU A 75 4.69 12.72 17.74
CA GLU A 75 5.91 13.36 17.22
C GLU A 75 5.69 14.82 16.76
N ALA A 76 4.44 15.27 16.64
CA ALA A 76 4.13 16.60 16.10
C ALA A 76 4.77 17.76 16.88
N LEU A 77 4.88 17.64 18.22
CA LEU A 77 5.48 18.66 19.08
C LEU A 77 7.02 18.68 19.00
N ASP A 78 7.62 17.61 18.54
CA ASP A 78 9.09 17.49 18.39
C ASP A 78 9.56 18.04 17.03
N THR A 79 8.65 18.39 16.12
CA THR A 79 8.98 18.94 14.80
C THR A 79 9.37 20.41 14.88
N GLU A 80 10.34 20.83 14.05
CA GLU A 80 10.84 22.18 13.91
C GLU A 80 10.67 22.69 12.47
N GLU A 81 10.97 23.96 12.18
CA GLU A 81 10.83 24.57 10.85
C GLU A 81 11.66 23.87 9.75
N GLN A 82 12.78 23.25 10.11
CA GLN A 82 13.63 22.48 9.21
C GLN A 82 13.24 20.99 9.09
N SER A 83 12.29 20.51 9.87
CA SER A 83 11.84 19.13 9.85
C SER A 83 11.11 18.78 8.55
N ALA A 84 11.16 17.51 8.21
CA ALA A 84 10.38 16.93 7.12
C ALA A 84 9.57 15.74 7.64
N THR A 85 8.25 15.84 7.57
CA THR A 85 7.34 14.81 8.02
C THR A 85 6.67 14.14 6.83
N VAL A 86 6.58 12.80 6.84
CA VAL A 86 5.71 12.04 5.95
C VAL A 86 4.67 11.27 6.75
N CYS A 87 3.39 11.50 6.43
CA CYS A 87 2.25 10.93 7.14
C CYS A 87 1.49 9.93 6.26
N GLU A 88 1.35 8.69 6.72
CA GLU A 88 0.39 7.75 6.14
C GLU A 88 -1.01 8.09 6.66
N VAL A 89 -1.96 8.37 5.77
CA VAL A 89 -3.32 8.75 6.16
C VAL A 89 -4.34 7.75 5.60
N SER A 90 -5.10 7.11 6.49
CA SER A 90 -6.23 6.26 6.13
C SER A 90 -7.45 7.09 5.72
N SER A 91 -8.43 6.47 5.03
CA SER A 91 -9.70 7.13 4.75
C SER A 91 -10.44 7.53 6.01
N PHE A 92 -10.35 6.73 7.09
CA PHE A 92 -11.01 7.05 8.36
C PHE A 92 -10.43 8.29 9.05
N GLN A 93 -9.13 8.51 8.92
CA GLN A 93 -8.46 9.70 9.44
C GLN A 93 -8.80 10.95 8.63
N LEU A 94 -9.03 10.81 7.31
CA LEU A 94 -9.45 11.92 6.45
C LEU A 94 -10.90 12.39 6.70
N GLU A 95 -11.76 11.58 7.31
CA GLU A 95 -13.15 11.97 7.60
C GLU A 95 -13.26 13.16 8.58
N SER A 96 -12.21 13.44 9.33
CA SER A 96 -12.22 14.45 10.41
C SER A 96 -11.13 15.50 10.29
N ILE A 97 -10.62 15.74 9.07
CA ILE A 97 -9.72 16.86 8.78
C ILE A 97 -10.52 18.15 8.61
N VAL A 98 -9.94 19.27 9.02
CA VAL A 98 -10.50 20.62 8.93
C VAL A 98 -9.54 21.53 8.17
N ASP A 99 -8.36 21.78 8.74
CA ASP A 99 -7.31 22.66 8.17
C ASP A 99 -6.11 21.87 7.61
N PHE A 100 -6.11 20.56 7.74
CA PHE A 100 -5.01 19.68 7.31
C PHE A 100 -4.60 20.00 5.87
N ARG A 101 -3.39 20.53 5.70
CA ARG A 101 -2.81 20.96 4.42
C ARG A 101 -1.37 20.47 4.28
N PRO A 102 -1.13 19.29 3.68
CA PRO A 102 0.22 18.87 3.34
C PRO A 102 0.80 19.70 2.18
N ASN A 103 2.10 20.04 2.24
CA ASN A 103 2.81 20.67 1.11
C ASN A 103 2.82 19.76 -0.14
N VAL A 104 2.90 18.43 0.11
CA VAL A 104 2.80 17.43 -0.94
C VAL A 104 1.85 16.34 -0.52
N SER A 105 0.76 16.14 -1.24
CA SER A 105 -0.12 15.00 -1.04
C SER A 105 0.07 13.93 -2.12
N ALA A 106 -0.31 12.68 -1.83
CA ALA A 106 -0.32 11.61 -2.82
C ALA A 106 -1.49 10.66 -2.62
N ILE A 107 -2.07 10.19 -3.73
CA ILE A 107 -3.07 9.11 -3.74
C ILE A 107 -2.54 7.99 -4.63
N THR A 108 -2.23 6.84 -4.03
CA THR A 108 -1.58 5.72 -4.75
C THR A 108 -2.51 5.03 -5.73
N ASN A 109 -3.73 4.74 -5.31
CA ASN A 109 -4.80 4.11 -6.09
C ASN A 109 -6.11 4.14 -5.31
N ILE A 110 -7.24 3.93 -6.00
CA ILE A 110 -8.57 3.79 -5.40
C ILE A 110 -9.24 2.54 -5.96
N THR A 111 -9.28 1.47 -5.15
CA THR A 111 -10.01 0.24 -5.43
C THR A 111 -11.00 -0.05 -4.32
N PRO A 112 -12.08 -0.83 -4.53
CA PRO A 112 -13.10 -1.08 -3.52
C PRO A 112 -12.52 -1.65 -2.22
N ASP A 113 -12.73 -0.92 -1.11
CA ASP A 113 -12.36 -1.34 0.24
C ASP A 113 -13.20 -0.54 1.25
N HIS A 114 -13.41 -1.07 2.45
CA HIS A 114 -14.11 -0.39 3.56
C HIS A 114 -15.51 0.17 3.20
N LEU A 115 -16.25 -0.51 2.30
CA LEU A 115 -17.60 -0.07 1.89
C LEU A 115 -18.65 -0.29 2.99
N ASP A 116 -18.39 -1.13 3.96
CA ASP A 116 -19.14 -1.24 5.21
C ASP A 116 -19.19 0.09 5.96
N ARG A 117 -18.08 0.83 6.00
CA ARG A 117 -17.95 2.16 6.61
C ARG A 117 -18.44 3.27 5.69
N HIS A 118 -17.88 3.37 4.50
CA HIS A 118 -18.14 4.50 3.58
C HIS A 118 -19.45 4.38 2.80
N LYS A 119 -20.15 3.24 2.88
CA LYS A 119 -21.44 2.88 2.24
C LYS A 119 -21.36 2.80 0.71
N THR A 120 -20.67 3.70 0.04
CA THR A 120 -20.56 3.74 -1.43
C THR A 120 -19.14 4.06 -1.90
N MET A 121 -18.78 3.58 -3.10
CA MET A 121 -17.53 3.98 -3.75
C MET A 121 -17.41 5.49 -3.91
N LYS A 122 -18.52 6.18 -4.20
CA LYS A 122 -18.53 7.64 -4.35
C LYS A 122 -18.07 8.34 -3.08
N ASN A 123 -18.55 7.91 -1.91
CA ASN A 123 -18.12 8.46 -0.62
C ASN A 123 -16.66 8.13 -0.34
N TYR A 124 -16.23 6.88 -0.59
CA TYR A 124 -14.85 6.46 -0.39
C TYR A 124 -13.86 7.26 -1.24
N ILE A 125 -14.19 7.51 -2.51
CA ILE A 125 -13.41 8.36 -3.42
C ILE A 125 -13.35 9.79 -2.86
N ALA A 126 -14.49 10.38 -2.52
CA ALA A 126 -14.57 11.75 -2.02
C ALA A 126 -13.73 11.96 -0.75
N VAL A 127 -13.76 10.99 0.17
CA VAL A 127 -12.94 11.04 1.39
C VAL A 127 -11.45 10.95 1.06
N LYS A 128 -11.02 10.15 0.10
CA LYS A 128 -9.59 10.13 -0.27
C LYS A 128 -9.16 11.39 -1.03
N GLU A 129 -10.00 11.94 -1.90
CA GLU A 129 -9.76 13.20 -2.59
C GLU A 129 -9.62 14.39 -1.61
N SER A 130 -10.27 14.32 -0.43
CA SER A 130 -10.21 15.40 0.56
C SER A 130 -8.81 15.65 1.12
N ILE A 131 -7.84 14.77 0.92
CA ILE A 131 -6.44 15.00 1.29
C ILE A 131 -5.87 16.29 0.65
N ALA A 132 -6.46 16.74 -0.45
CA ALA A 132 -6.05 17.95 -1.18
C ALA A 132 -7.00 19.14 -0.95
N SER A 133 -8.03 19.03 -0.11
CA SER A 133 -9.09 20.05 0.01
C SER A 133 -8.58 21.42 0.43
N ASN A 134 -7.56 21.47 1.29
CA ASN A 134 -6.97 22.71 1.79
C ASN A 134 -5.69 23.12 1.06
N GLN A 135 -5.22 22.31 0.11
CA GLN A 135 -4.03 22.64 -0.69
C GLN A 135 -4.28 23.86 -1.60
N THR A 136 -3.22 24.62 -1.86
CA THR A 136 -3.21 25.80 -2.71
C THR A 136 -2.33 25.57 -3.95
N GLU A 137 -2.13 26.61 -4.75
CA GLU A 137 -1.26 26.56 -5.95
C GLU A 137 0.23 26.39 -5.60
N GLU A 138 0.62 26.64 -4.36
CA GLU A 138 1.98 26.42 -3.85
C GLU A 138 2.28 24.95 -3.56
N ASP A 139 1.23 24.15 -3.40
CA ASP A 139 1.32 22.75 -3.02
C ASP A 139 1.31 21.83 -4.25
N SER A 140 1.59 20.55 -4.03
CA SER A 140 1.56 19.53 -5.09
C SER A 140 0.76 18.32 -4.69
N ILE A 141 0.12 17.68 -5.68
CA ILE A 141 -0.52 16.38 -5.52
C ILE A 141 0.03 15.37 -6.53
N VAL A 142 0.40 14.19 -6.04
CA VAL A 142 0.94 13.08 -6.83
C VAL A 142 -0.16 12.04 -7.03
N LEU A 143 -0.49 11.75 -8.29
CA LEU A 143 -1.63 10.91 -8.67
C LEU A 143 -1.22 9.80 -9.64
N ASN A 144 -1.82 8.63 -9.47
CA ASN A 144 -1.68 7.50 -10.39
C ASN A 144 -2.49 7.76 -11.67
N TYR A 145 -1.80 7.88 -12.81
CA TYR A 145 -2.44 8.09 -14.11
C TYR A 145 -3.20 6.88 -14.62
N MET A 146 -2.86 5.66 -14.15
CA MET A 146 -3.54 4.42 -14.50
C MET A 146 -4.91 4.28 -13.81
N ASP A 147 -5.13 4.98 -12.70
CA ASP A 147 -6.38 4.96 -11.97
C ASP A 147 -7.41 5.92 -12.61
N PRO A 148 -8.55 5.42 -13.13
CA PRO A 148 -9.53 6.26 -13.82
C PRO A 148 -10.14 7.36 -12.93
N GLU A 149 -10.33 7.09 -11.64
CA GLU A 149 -10.92 8.07 -10.71
C GLU A 149 -9.89 9.18 -10.40
N LEU A 150 -8.63 8.82 -10.18
CA LEU A 150 -7.55 9.79 -9.96
C LEU A 150 -7.26 10.61 -11.22
N ARG A 151 -7.38 9.99 -12.41
CA ARG A 151 -7.26 10.72 -13.70
C ARG A 151 -8.36 11.76 -13.88
N LYS A 152 -9.59 11.44 -13.44
CA LYS A 152 -10.72 12.40 -13.42
C LYS A 152 -10.45 13.51 -12.39
N PHE A 153 -10.02 13.12 -11.18
CA PHE A 153 -9.73 14.05 -10.10
C PHE A 153 -8.67 15.07 -10.49
N GLY A 154 -7.52 14.63 -11.00
CA GLY A 154 -6.42 15.51 -11.39
C GLY A 154 -6.72 16.45 -12.58
N LYS A 155 -7.86 16.25 -13.26
CA LYS A 155 -8.36 17.13 -14.34
C LYS A 155 -9.45 18.11 -13.89
N LYS A 156 -9.85 18.08 -12.60
CA LYS A 156 -10.85 19.03 -12.09
C LYS A 156 -10.32 20.46 -12.14
N ARG A 157 -11.13 21.39 -12.71
CA ARG A 157 -10.74 22.80 -12.87
C ARG A 157 -10.51 23.55 -11.56
N ASN A 158 -11.14 23.09 -10.48
CA ASN A 158 -11.04 23.69 -9.15
C ASN A 158 -9.97 23.04 -8.26
N LEU A 159 -9.23 22.05 -8.76
CA LEU A 159 -8.10 21.48 -8.06
C LEU A 159 -6.94 22.48 -8.11
N LYS A 160 -6.52 22.97 -6.95
CA LYS A 160 -5.53 24.05 -6.82
C LYS A 160 -4.07 23.56 -6.93
N PRO A 161 -3.67 22.47 -6.25
CA PRO A 161 -2.28 22.04 -6.23
C PRO A 161 -1.79 21.61 -7.61
N LYS A 162 -0.49 21.73 -7.83
CA LYS A 162 0.17 21.20 -9.03
C LYS A 162 0.07 19.69 -9.08
N VAL A 163 -0.51 19.15 -10.15
CA VAL A 163 -0.64 17.70 -10.34
C VAL A 163 0.64 17.12 -10.93
N ILE A 164 1.20 16.12 -10.27
CA ILE A 164 2.33 15.31 -10.75
C ILE A 164 1.82 13.88 -10.99
N TRP A 165 1.94 13.41 -12.23
CA TRP A 165 1.49 12.09 -12.61
C TRP A 165 2.58 11.04 -12.43
N PHE A 166 2.16 9.80 -12.09
CA PHE A 166 2.98 8.62 -12.27
C PHE A 166 2.18 7.51 -12.97
N SER A 167 2.86 6.67 -13.73
CA SER A 167 2.22 5.66 -14.56
C SER A 167 3.13 4.47 -14.86
N SER A 168 2.58 3.27 -14.83
CA SER A 168 3.30 2.04 -15.10
C SER A 168 3.07 1.46 -16.50
N GLU A 169 2.09 1.96 -17.27
CA GLU A 169 1.77 1.46 -18.62
C GLU A 169 1.60 2.61 -19.63
N GLU A 170 0.76 3.59 -19.34
CA GLU A 170 0.54 4.73 -20.22
C GLU A 170 1.55 5.85 -19.92
N GLU A 171 2.03 6.54 -20.93
CA GLU A 171 2.96 7.66 -20.75
C GLU A 171 2.19 8.96 -20.57
N PRO A 172 2.20 9.59 -19.39
CA PRO A 172 1.63 10.92 -19.22
C PRO A 172 2.47 11.97 -19.99
N LYS A 173 1.85 13.10 -20.34
CA LYS A 173 2.56 14.21 -21.01
C LYS A 173 3.72 14.75 -20.16
N GLU A 174 3.53 14.79 -18.85
CA GLU A 174 4.51 15.18 -17.84
C GLU A 174 4.37 14.24 -16.63
N GLY A 175 5.49 13.89 -15.98
CA GLY A 175 5.49 13.03 -14.80
C GLY A 175 6.45 11.85 -14.90
N PHE A 176 6.25 10.89 -14.02
CA PHE A 176 7.05 9.67 -13.95
C PHE A 176 6.33 8.52 -14.69
N PHE A 177 7.08 7.72 -15.43
CA PHE A 177 6.50 6.56 -16.12
C PHE A 177 7.52 5.46 -16.36
N LEU A 178 7.00 4.26 -16.70
CA LEU A 178 7.79 3.11 -17.13
C LEU A 178 7.74 2.97 -18.64
N ARG A 179 8.91 2.66 -19.23
CA ARG A 179 9.06 2.25 -20.62
C ARG A 179 10.15 1.18 -20.70
N ASP A 180 9.84 0.03 -21.28
CA ASP A 180 10.78 -1.08 -21.50
C ASP A 180 11.59 -1.51 -20.26
N GLY A 181 10.93 -1.50 -19.10
CA GLY A 181 11.55 -1.84 -17.82
C GLY A 181 12.43 -0.78 -17.19
N ASP A 182 12.42 0.44 -17.72
CA ASP A 182 13.15 1.59 -17.19
C ASP A 182 12.20 2.68 -16.66
N PHE A 183 12.62 3.37 -15.60
CA PHE A 183 11.95 4.55 -15.09
C PHE A 183 12.37 5.79 -15.84
N TYR A 184 11.40 6.62 -16.20
CA TYR A 184 11.59 7.92 -16.85
C TYR A 184 10.92 9.04 -16.06
N TYR A 185 11.43 10.24 -16.21
CA TYR A 185 10.79 11.48 -15.79
C TYR A 185 10.75 12.44 -16.98
N ARG A 186 9.57 13.00 -17.26
CA ARG A 186 9.32 13.92 -18.38
C ARG A 186 8.74 15.23 -17.87
N THR A 187 9.29 16.32 -18.35
CA THR A 187 8.75 17.69 -18.24
C THR A 187 8.35 18.18 -19.62
N LYS A 188 7.97 19.46 -19.73
CA LYS A 188 7.73 20.10 -21.03
C LYS A 188 9.00 20.27 -21.86
N GLU A 189 10.16 20.43 -21.18
CA GLU A 189 11.43 20.74 -21.79
C GLU A 189 12.30 19.51 -22.07
N GLU A 190 12.20 18.49 -21.21
CA GLU A 190 13.12 17.35 -21.27
C GLU A 190 12.46 16.02 -20.85
N GLU A 191 13.04 14.94 -21.34
CA GLU A 191 12.77 13.58 -20.88
C GLU A 191 14.09 12.94 -20.44
N LYS A 192 14.10 12.36 -19.24
CA LYS A 192 15.26 11.68 -18.68
C LYS A 192 14.95 10.24 -18.33
N LYS A 193 15.79 9.31 -18.81
CA LYS A 193 15.88 7.95 -18.24
C LYS A 193 16.56 8.03 -16.88
N LEU A 194 15.99 7.41 -15.88
CA LEU A 194 16.49 7.45 -14.49
C LEU A 194 17.30 6.19 -14.16
N PHE A 195 16.66 5.02 -14.15
CA PHE A 195 17.28 3.72 -13.87
C PHE A 195 16.33 2.56 -14.24
N ALA A 196 16.83 1.33 -14.20
CA ALA A 196 16.05 0.14 -14.57
C ALA A 196 15.32 -0.47 -13.37
N THR A 197 14.15 -1.07 -13.62
CA THR A 197 13.36 -1.78 -12.57
C THR A 197 14.12 -2.94 -11.96
N LYS A 198 15.02 -3.60 -12.72
CA LYS A 198 15.91 -4.67 -12.24
C LYS A 198 16.90 -4.24 -11.16
N ASP A 199 17.13 -2.93 -11.02
CA ASP A 199 18.02 -2.37 -9.99
C ASP A 199 17.32 -2.25 -8.62
N LEU A 200 16.01 -2.56 -8.55
CA LEU A 200 15.23 -2.52 -7.32
C LEU A 200 15.21 -3.87 -6.61
N HIS A 201 15.11 -3.83 -5.29
CA HIS A 201 14.77 -5.00 -4.48
C HIS A 201 13.25 -5.22 -4.37
N LEU A 202 12.46 -4.25 -4.80
CA LEU A 202 11.00 -4.30 -4.79
C LEU A 202 10.48 -5.00 -6.05
N LEU A 203 9.70 -6.07 -5.90
CA LEU A 203 9.14 -6.83 -7.00
C LEU A 203 7.71 -6.39 -7.35
N GLY A 204 7.39 -6.50 -8.63
CA GLY A 204 6.03 -6.33 -9.15
C GLY A 204 5.68 -4.90 -9.54
N LYS A 205 4.78 -4.80 -10.53
CA LYS A 205 4.33 -3.54 -11.14
C LYS A 205 3.80 -2.53 -10.09
N HIS A 206 2.99 -3.00 -9.14
CA HIS A 206 2.45 -2.15 -8.07
C HIS A 206 3.55 -1.51 -7.21
N ASN A 207 4.68 -2.20 -7.00
CA ASN A 207 5.81 -1.63 -6.29
C ASN A 207 6.58 -0.61 -7.16
N HIS A 208 6.64 -0.82 -8.48
CA HIS A 208 7.17 0.20 -9.38
C HIS A 208 6.33 1.49 -9.34
N GLU A 209 5.02 1.38 -9.23
CA GLU A 209 4.11 2.51 -9.02
C GLU A 209 4.37 3.20 -7.67
N ASN A 210 4.52 2.42 -6.59
CA ASN A 210 4.89 2.97 -5.26
C ASN A 210 6.22 3.72 -5.30
N VAL A 211 7.22 3.19 -6.03
CA VAL A 211 8.53 3.85 -6.22
C VAL A 211 8.37 5.16 -6.98
N MET A 212 7.63 5.19 -8.10
CA MET A 212 7.39 6.42 -8.85
C MET A 212 6.64 7.47 -8.02
N CYS A 213 5.64 7.05 -7.24
CA CYS A 213 4.94 7.92 -6.30
C CYS A 213 5.91 8.51 -5.27
N ALA A 214 6.76 7.68 -4.66
CA ALA A 214 7.74 8.14 -3.67
C ALA A 214 8.81 9.07 -4.29
N MET A 215 9.28 8.78 -5.50
CA MET A 215 10.20 9.67 -6.24
C MET A 215 9.57 11.04 -6.48
N ALA A 216 8.29 11.06 -6.93
CA ALA A 216 7.56 12.30 -7.19
C ALA A 216 7.38 13.13 -5.90
N VAL A 217 6.98 12.51 -4.80
CA VAL A 217 6.85 13.19 -3.50
C VAL A 217 8.21 13.71 -3.03
N GLY A 218 9.26 12.89 -3.05
CA GLY A 218 10.60 13.30 -2.63
C GLY A 218 11.13 14.48 -3.45
N MET A 219 10.90 14.49 -4.77
CA MET A 219 11.27 15.59 -5.65
C MET A 219 10.52 16.88 -5.30
N GLN A 220 9.20 16.81 -5.05
CA GLN A 220 8.40 17.98 -4.66
C GLN A 220 8.78 18.50 -3.26
N MET A 221 9.23 17.61 -2.35
CA MET A 221 9.83 17.99 -1.06
C MET A 221 11.22 18.60 -1.20
N GLY A 222 11.76 18.64 -2.43
CA GLY A 222 13.02 19.29 -2.78
C GLY A 222 14.26 18.41 -2.62
N VAL A 223 14.11 17.07 -2.53
CA VAL A 223 15.27 16.16 -2.54
C VAL A 223 15.83 16.05 -3.96
N PRO A 224 17.16 16.15 -4.16
CA PRO A 224 17.76 16.01 -5.48
C PRO A 224 17.53 14.61 -6.08
N MET A 225 17.25 14.55 -7.40
CA MET A 225 16.91 13.29 -8.08
C MET A 225 17.99 12.22 -7.95
N GLU A 226 19.25 12.60 -7.94
CA GLU A 226 20.37 11.65 -7.76
C GLU A 226 20.32 10.95 -6.40
N GLN A 227 19.98 11.69 -5.35
CA GLN A 227 19.81 11.11 -3.99
C GLN A 227 18.59 10.20 -3.95
N ILE A 228 17.47 10.61 -4.56
CA ILE A 228 16.25 9.81 -4.67
C ILE A 228 16.57 8.46 -5.33
N ILE A 229 17.22 8.46 -6.49
CA ILE A 229 17.59 7.24 -7.23
C ILE A 229 18.49 6.33 -6.36
N LYS A 230 19.48 6.90 -5.68
CA LYS A 230 20.38 6.14 -4.80
C LYS A 230 19.63 5.45 -3.67
N VAL A 231 18.65 6.13 -3.07
CA VAL A 231 17.81 5.56 -2.00
C VAL A 231 16.90 4.47 -2.57
N CYS A 232 16.20 4.73 -3.68
CA CYS A 232 15.30 3.75 -4.29
C CYS A 232 16.01 2.41 -4.61
N LYS A 233 17.22 2.46 -5.16
CA LYS A 233 18.01 1.25 -5.48
C LYS A 233 18.44 0.45 -4.24
N LYS A 234 18.55 1.09 -3.07
CA LYS A 234 18.97 0.45 -1.82
C LYS A 234 17.80 0.03 -0.94
N PHE A 235 16.62 0.57 -1.20
CA PHE A 235 15.44 0.33 -0.37
C PHE A 235 15.01 -1.13 -0.44
N LYS A 236 14.84 -1.75 0.72
CA LYS A 236 14.37 -3.12 0.86
C LYS A 236 12.86 -3.14 1.10
N PRO A 237 12.15 -4.23 0.71
CA PRO A 237 10.74 -4.39 1.01
C PRO A 237 10.44 -4.19 2.49
N VAL A 238 9.29 -3.58 2.77
CA VAL A 238 8.78 -3.46 4.14
C VAL A 238 8.43 -4.87 4.63
N GLU A 239 8.73 -5.15 5.88
CA GLU A 239 8.43 -6.43 6.52
C GLU A 239 6.96 -6.84 6.29
N HIS A 240 6.72 -8.11 6.04
CA HIS A 240 5.40 -8.70 5.74
C HIS A 240 4.73 -8.24 4.43
N ARG A 241 5.46 -7.57 3.51
CA ARG A 241 4.94 -7.15 2.21
C ARG A 241 5.83 -7.65 1.07
N ILE A 242 5.48 -8.80 0.49
CA ILE A 242 6.26 -9.52 -0.53
C ILE A 242 7.75 -9.59 -0.10
N GLU A 243 7.94 -9.82 1.19
CA GLU A 243 9.24 -9.90 1.84
C GLU A 243 9.90 -11.23 1.48
N PHE A 244 11.08 -11.20 0.87
CA PHE A 244 11.88 -12.41 0.67
C PHE A 244 12.35 -12.96 2.02
N VAL A 245 12.06 -14.21 2.32
CA VAL A 245 12.44 -14.87 3.57
C VAL A 245 13.72 -15.69 3.40
N ARG A 246 13.71 -16.65 2.48
CA ARG A 246 14.89 -17.45 2.14
C ARG A 246 14.67 -18.24 0.83
N GLU A 247 15.75 -18.79 0.32
CA GLU A 247 15.73 -19.86 -0.68
C GLU A 247 16.21 -21.17 -0.05
N ARG A 248 15.50 -22.27 -0.33
CA ARG A 248 15.87 -23.61 0.11
C ARG A 248 15.61 -24.60 -1.02
N SER A 249 16.62 -25.39 -1.37
CA SER A 249 16.53 -26.39 -2.46
C SER A 249 15.99 -25.82 -3.78
N GLY A 250 16.34 -24.56 -4.11
CA GLY A 250 15.87 -23.86 -5.31
C GLY A 250 14.45 -23.32 -5.24
N VAL A 251 13.76 -23.46 -4.10
CA VAL A 251 12.42 -22.90 -3.83
C VAL A 251 12.56 -21.59 -3.05
N ARG A 252 11.87 -20.54 -3.47
CA ARG A 252 11.92 -19.21 -2.86
C ARG A 252 10.66 -18.91 -2.05
N TYR A 253 10.84 -18.50 -0.80
CA TYR A 253 9.75 -18.24 0.15
C TYR A 253 9.56 -16.74 0.33
N TYR A 254 8.31 -16.28 0.18
CA TYR A 254 7.91 -14.88 0.30
C TYR A 254 6.77 -14.69 1.29
N ASN A 255 6.92 -13.67 2.14
CA ASN A 255 5.96 -13.28 3.15
C ASN A 255 5.21 -12.02 2.72
N ASP A 256 3.93 -12.17 2.39
CA ASP A 256 3.01 -11.06 2.13
C ASP A 256 1.81 -11.14 3.10
N SER A 257 2.10 -11.38 4.38
CA SER A 257 1.06 -11.46 5.42
C SER A 257 0.20 -10.19 5.50
N LYS A 258 0.72 -9.03 5.09
CA LYS A 258 -0.02 -7.77 4.99
C LYS A 258 -1.02 -7.73 3.82
N GLY A 259 -1.05 -8.72 2.95
CA GLY A 259 -2.05 -8.93 1.89
C GLY A 259 -3.40 -9.37 2.45
N THR A 260 -4.07 -8.50 3.21
CA THR A 260 -5.29 -8.78 3.97
C THR A 260 -6.58 -8.54 3.18
N ASN A 261 -6.49 -8.24 1.90
CA ASN A 261 -7.61 -8.10 0.97
C ASN A 261 -7.29 -8.74 -0.39
N VAL A 262 -8.33 -8.96 -1.17
CA VAL A 262 -8.28 -9.65 -2.47
C VAL A 262 -7.35 -8.93 -3.45
N ASP A 263 -7.45 -7.60 -3.56
CA ASP A 263 -6.63 -6.83 -4.50
C ASP A 263 -5.13 -6.91 -4.17
N ALA A 264 -4.77 -6.77 -2.89
CA ALA A 264 -3.38 -6.92 -2.45
C ALA A 264 -2.83 -8.32 -2.79
N ALA A 265 -3.62 -9.37 -2.55
CA ALA A 265 -3.22 -10.75 -2.85
C ALA A 265 -3.08 -11.01 -4.37
N ILE A 266 -3.92 -10.40 -5.20
CA ILE A 266 -3.77 -10.42 -6.65
C ILE A 266 -2.43 -9.80 -7.06
N GLN A 267 -2.10 -8.61 -6.53
CA GLN A 267 -0.84 -7.93 -6.85
C GLN A 267 0.38 -8.74 -6.39
N ALA A 268 0.32 -9.34 -5.20
CA ALA A 268 1.40 -10.18 -4.70
C ALA A 268 1.60 -11.42 -5.59
N LEU A 269 0.52 -12.08 -6.00
CA LEU A 269 0.57 -13.23 -6.90
C LEU A 269 1.17 -12.84 -8.28
N ARG A 270 0.75 -11.72 -8.85
CA ARG A 270 1.27 -11.20 -10.13
C ARG A 270 2.75 -10.80 -10.06
N ALA A 271 3.25 -10.47 -8.87
CA ALA A 271 4.65 -10.11 -8.65
C ALA A 271 5.60 -11.32 -8.68
N MET A 272 5.08 -12.54 -8.55
CA MET A 272 5.92 -13.74 -8.57
C MET A 272 6.35 -14.08 -9.98
N PRO A 273 7.67 -14.26 -10.21
CA PRO A 273 8.20 -14.52 -11.56
C PRO A 273 7.96 -15.94 -12.09
N GLY A 274 7.57 -16.87 -11.24
CA GLY A 274 7.40 -18.29 -11.59
C GLY A 274 6.18 -18.94 -10.94
N PRO A 275 6.06 -20.29 -11.04
CA PRO A 275 4.94 -21.02 -10.46
C PRO A 275 4.88 -20.86 -8.94
N VAL A 276 3.66 -20.76 -8.39
CA VAL A 276 3.41 -20.42 -6.98
C VAL A 276 2.70 -21.56 -6.24
N LEU A 277 3.19 -21.90 -5.07
CA LEU A 277 2.43 -22.57 -4.03
C LEU A 277 1.93 -21.48 -3.07
N LEU A 278 0.62 -21.28 -3.04
CA LEU A 278 -0.02 -20.13 -2.40
C LEU A 278 -0.66 -20.53 -1.07
N ILE A 279 -0.28 -19.85 0.02
CA ILE A 279 -0.95 -20.00 1.32
C ILE A 279 -1.97 -18.86 1.44
N GLY A 280 -3.27 -19.23 1.56
CA GLY A 280 -4.38 -18.32 1.59
C GLY A 280 -5.39 -18.61 2.70
N GLY A 281 -6.28 -17.62 2.96
CA GLY A 281 -7.34 -17.74 3.97
C GLY A 281 -7.04 -17.03 5.29
N GLY A 282 -8.02 -17.04 6.18
CA GLY A 282 -8.00 -16.34 7.46
C GLY A 282 -9.40 -16.00 7.94
N TYR A 283 -9.57 -14.79 8.50
CA TYR A 283 -10.85 -14.29 9.02
C TYR A 283 -11.79 -13.86 7.88
N ASP A 284 -13.09 -14.18 8.02
CA ASP A 284 -14.12 -13.82 7.04
C ASP A 284 -14.61 -12.39 7.23
N LYS A 285 -14.35 -11.53 6.23
CA LYS A 285 -14.91 -10.17 6.09
C LYS A 285 -16.09 -10.11 5.11
N HIS A 286 -16.68 -11.26 4.76
CA HIS A 286 -17.75 -11.39 3.77
C HIS A 286 -17.38 -10.83 2.40
N VAL A 287 -16.16 -11.13 1.94
CA VAL A 287 -15.66 -10.69 0.64
C VAL A 287 -15.81 -11.79 -0.42
N ASP A 288 -15.90 -11.37 -1.68
CA ASP A 288 -15.88 -12.27 -2.83
C ASP A 288 -14.44 -12.55 -3.28
N PHE A 289 -14.08 -13.83 -3.44
CA PHE A 289 -12.76 -14.28 -3.86
C PHE A 289 -12.65 -14.57 -5.37
N ASP A 290 -13.73 -14.39 -6.14
CA ASP A 290 -13.80 -14.80 -7.54
C ASP A 290 -12.70 -14.13 -8.41
N ALA A 291 -12.45 -12.85 -8.20
CA ALA A 291 -11.39 -12.11 -8.90
C ALA A 291 -9.99 -12.67 -8.60
N TRP A 292 -9.72 -13.03 -7.34
CA TRP A 292 -8.42 -13.59 -6.93
C TRP A 292 -8.20 -14.99 -7.51
N VAL A 293 -9.22 -15.83 -7.42
CA VAL A 293 -9.15 -17.22 -7.92
C VAL A 293 -8.94 -17.27 -9.44
N LYS A 294 -9.52 -16.33 -10.19
CA LYS A 294 -9.30 -16.23 -11.64
C LYS A 294 -7.82 -15.99 -12.02
N GLU A 295 -7.04 -15.38 -11.14
CA GLU A 295 -5.61 -15.18 -11.35
C GLU A 295 -4.77 -16.46 -11.19
N PHE A 296 -5.34 -17.55 -10.66
CA PHE A 296 -4.58 -18.77 -10.39
C PHE A 296 -4.16 -19.51 -11.65
N LYS A 297 -4.95 -19.37 -12.74
CA LYS A 297 -4.70 -20.08 -13.99
C LYS A 297 -3.30 -19.80 -14.54
N GLY A 298 -2.47 -20.85 -14.65
CA GLY A 298 -1.11 -20.76 -15.16
C GLY A 298 -0.08 -20.14 -14.19
N ARG A 299 -0.50 -19.80 -12.96
CA ARG A 299 0.38 -19.22 -11.93
C ARG A 299 0.47 -20.06 -10.67
N VAL A 300 -0.67 -20.52 -10.14
CA VAL A 300 -0.74 -21.28 -8.89
C VAL A 300 -0.71 -22.77 -9.19
N LYS A 301 0.28 -23.49 -8.62
CA LYS A 301 0.38 -24.96 -8.67
C LYS A 301 -0.53 -25.58 -7.63
N TYR A 302 -0.44 -25.10 -6.39
CA TYR A 302 -1.23 -25.55 -5.25
C TYR A 302 -1.68 -24.36 -4.41
N LEU A 303 -2.90 -24.46 -3.89
CA LEU A 303 -3.45 -23.52 -2.92
C LEU A 303 -3.61 -24.25 -1.58
N VAL A 304 -2.87 -23.81 -0.56
CA VAL A 304 -2.97 -24.28 0.81
C VAL A 304 -3.84 -23.32 1.60
N LEU A 305 -4.91 -23.80 2.19
CA LEU A 305 -5.95 -22.99 2.82
C LEU A 305 -5.97 -23.17 4.34
N ILE A 306 -5.93 -22.03 5.04
CA ILE A 306 -6.01 -21.96 6.50
C ILE A 306 -7.19 -21.10 6.97
N GLY A 307 -7.58 -21.26 8.23
CA GLY A 307 -8.54 -20.38 8.92
C GLY A 307 -9.99 -20.52 8.47
N GLN A 308 -10.78 -19.54 8.88
CA GLN A 308 -12.25 -19.58 8.78
C GLN A 308 -12.76 -19.63 7.33
N THR A 309 -12.10 -18.91 6.42
CA THR A 309 -12.52 -18.78 5.01
C THR A 309 -12.12 -19.98 4.13
N ARG A 310 -11.41 -20.98 4.66
CA ARG A 310 -10.84 -22.08 3.87
C ARG A 310 -11.86 -22.80 2.98
N ASN A 311 -13.05 -23.10 3.51
CA ASN A 311 -14.10 -23.78 2.75
C ASN A 311 -14.75 -22.88 1.68
N GLN A 312 -14.95 -21.61 1.98
CA GLN A 312 -15.48 -20.62 1.05
C GLN A 312 -14.54 -20.42 -0.14
N ILE A 313 -13.24 -20.23 0.12
CA ILE A 313 -12.22 -20.09 -0.93
C ILE A 313 -12.10 -21.37 -1.75
N ALA A 314 -12.11 -22.55 -1.12
CA ALA A 314 -12.09 -23.84 -1.82
C ALA A 314 -13.28 -24.03 -2.75
N ALA A 315 -14.49 -23.66 -2.32
CA ALA A 315 -15.69 -23.70 -3.15
C ALA A 315 -15.59 -22.75 -4.34
N CYS A 316 -15.12 -21.53 -4.11
CA CYS A 316 -14.86 -20.55 -5.16
C CYS A 316 -13.80 -21.04 -6.17
N ALA A 317 -12.70 -21.63 -5.70
CA ALA A 317 -11.65 -22.21 -6.52
C ALA A 317 -12.17 -23.32 -7.43
N LYS A 318 -12.91 -24.29 -6.87
CA LYS A 318 -13.54 -25.38 -7.63
C LYS A 318 -14.51 -24.87 -8.69
N LYS A 319 -15.35 -23.88 -8.34
CA LYS A 319 -16.28 -23.24 -9.27
C LYS A 319 -15.56 -22.61 -10.49
N ASN A 320 -14.35 -22.09 -10.28
CA ASN A 320 -13.51 -21.53 -11.32
C ASN A 320 -12.56 -22.55 -11.99
N GLY A 321 -12.73 -23.84 -11.73
CA GLY A 321 -11.95 -24.92 -12.35
C GLY A 321 -10.57 -25.17 -11.75
N PHE A 322 -10.30 -24.64 -10.54
CA PHE A 322 -9.06 -24.88 -9.83
C PHE A 322 -9.27 -25.95 -8.74
N HIS A 323 -8.52 -27.08 -8.83
CA HIS A 323 -8.74 -28.26 -8.00
C HIS A 323 -7.52 -28.65 -7.13
N ASN A 324 -6.35 -28.06 -7.33
CA ASN A 324 -5.14 -28.35 -6.56
C ASN A 324 -5.17 -27.68 -5.20
N LEU A 325 -6.01 -28.20 -4.30
CA LEU A 325 -6.31 -27.64 -2.98
C LEU A 325 -5.77 -28.53 -1.86
N MET A 326 -5.18 -27.92 -0.88
CA MET A 326 -4.79 -28.53 0.39
C MET A 326 -5.38 -27.70 1.54
N PHE A 327 -5.61 -28.36 2.70
CA PHE A 327 -6.13 -27.72 3.89
C PHE A 327 -5.13 -27.96 5.02
N ALA A 328 -4.76 -26.91 5.70
CA ALA A 328 -3.88 -26.97 6.86
C ALA A 328 -4.58 -26.39 8.10
N GLU A 329 -4.29 -26.98 9.24
CA GLU A 329 -4.85 -26.52 10.53
C GLU A 329 -4.07 -25.32 11.08
N ASP A 330 -2.78 -25.24 10.77
CA ASP A 330 -1.92 -24.13 11.19
C ASP A 330 -0.89 -23.72 10.13
N MET A 331 -0.04 -22.75 10.46
CA MET A 331 0.98 -22.22 9.55
C MET A 331 2.13 -23.20 9.34
N ASP A 332 2.47 -24.00 10.33
CA ASP A 332 3.57 -24.97 10.25
C ASP A 332 3.22 -26.08 9.24
N GLU A 333 2.00 -26.63 9.35
CA GLU A 333 1.48 -27.60 8.38
C GLU A 333 1.41 -26.99 6.97
N ALA A 334 0.88 -25.77 6.84
CA ALA A 334 0.79 -25.10 5.54
C ALA A 334 2.17 -24.90 4.86
N VAL A 335 3.19 -24.53 5.62
CA VAL A 335 4.55 -24.36 5.11
C VAL A 335 5.17 -25.71 4.74
N LYS A 336 4.97 -26.75 5.54
CA LYS A 336 5.44 -28.12 5.27
C LYS A 336 4.79 -28.70 4.01
N ASP A 337 3.48 -28.51 3.84
CA ASP A 337 2.77 -28.93 2.63
C ASP A 337 3.33 -28.23 1.39
N CYS A 338 3.51 -26.91 1.45
CA CYS A 338 4.15 -26.19 0.36
C CYS A 338 5.56 -26.74 0.05
N ALA A 339 6.37 -27.01 1.09
CA ALA A 339 7.72 -27.53 0.91
C ALA A 339 7.74 -28.95 0.30
N ALA A 340 6.75 -29.78 0.61
CA ALA A 340 6.64 -31.14 0.11
C ALA A 340 6.26 -31.21 -1.39
N TYR A 341 5.50 -30.23 -1.89
CA TYR A 341 4.99 -30.21 -3.27
C TYR A 341 5.70 -29.19 -4.18
N ALA A 342 6.67 -28.42 -3.66
CA ALA A 342 7.43 -27.46 -4.44
C ALA A 342 8.59 -28.11 -5.18
N ASP A 343 8.78 -27.73 -6.43
CA ASP A 343 9.95 -28.07 -7.26
C ASP A 343 10.97 -26.92 -7.29
N PRO A 344 12.26 -27.19 -7.56
CA PRO A 344 13.25 -26.12 -7.78
C PRO A 344 12.79 -25.13 -8.85
N GLY A 345 12.83 -23.84 -8.53
CA GLY A 345 12.30 -22.76 -9.37
C GLY A 345 10.91 -22.27 -8.98
N ASP A 346 10.21 -22.97 -8.08
CA ASP A 346 8.92 -22.54 -7.55
C ASP A 346 9.04 -21.46 -6.47
N TYR A 347 7.91 -20.81 -6.22
CA TYR A 347 7.74 -19.75 -5.22
C TYR A 347 6.69 -20.18 -4.20
N VAL A 348 7.02 -20.19 -2.92
CA VAL A 348 6.04 -20.32 -1.84
C VAL A 348 5.68 -18.91 -1.37
N LEU A 349 4.40 -18.55 -1.48
CA LEU A 349 3.90 -17.23 -1.17
C LEU A 349 2.82 -17.30 -0.08
N LEU A 350 3.08 -16.69 1.07
CA LEU A 350 2.01 -16.34 2.01
C LEU A 350 1.37 -15.03 1.54
N SER A 351 0.18 -15.08 0.93
CA SER A 351 -0.61 -13.90 0.57
C SER A 351 -2.09 -14.22 0.76
N PRO A 352 -2.60 -14.02 1.98
CA PRO A 352 -3.80 -14.70 2.47
C PRO A 352 -5.13 -14.17 1.93
N ALA A 353 -5.18 -13.01 1.30
CA ALA A 353 -6.39 -12.30 0.88
C ALA A 353 -7.40 -12.01 2.02
N CYS A 354 -7.07 -12.37 3.25
CA CYS A 354 -7.92 -12.33 4.44
C CYS A 354 -7.20 -11.68 5.62
N ALA A 355 -7.96 -11.09 6.55
CA ALA A 355 -7.44 -10.66 7.83
C ALA A 355 -6.90 -11.85 8.64
N SER A 356 -6.01 -11.56 9.60
CA SER A 356 -5.34 -12.58 10.42
C SER A 356 -6.14 -13.02 11.65
N TRP A 357 -7.17 -12.27 12.02
CA TRP A 357 -7.94 -12.47 13.26
C TRP A 357 -8.50 -13.89 13.37
N GLY A 358 -8.69 -14.34 14.60
CA GLY A 358 -9.21 -15.69 14.91
C GLY A 358 -8.13 -16.77 14.99
N MET A 359 -7.03 -16.65 14.23
CA MET A 359 -5.87 -17.56 14.32
C MET A 359 -4.63 -16.83 14.86
N PHE A 360 -4.49 -15.53 14.62
CA PHE A 360 -3.35 -14.70 15.00
C PHE A 360 -3.84 -13.37 15.55
N LYS A 361 -3.05 -12.75 16.43
CA LYS A 361 -3.34 -11.44 17.00
C LYS A 361 -3.44 -10.35 15.93
N ASP A 362 -2.50 -10.36 15.00
CA ASP A 362 -2.36 -9.39 13.92
C ASP A 362 -1.64 -10.01 12.70
N TYR A 363 -1.50 -9.26 11.61
CA TYR A 363 -0.82 -9.74 10.42
C TYR A 363 0.70 -9.85 10.64
N GLU A 364 1.26 -9.09 11.56
CA GLU A 364 2.68 -9.13 11.92
C GLU A 364 3.01 -10.46 12.59
N GLU A 365 2.20 -10.91 13.55
CA GLU A 365 2.37 -12.23 14.18
C GLU A 365 2.25 -13.35 13.15
N ARG A 366 1.22 -13.33 12.30
CA ARG A 366 1.07 -14.30 11.20
C ARG A 366 2.31 -14.36 10.33
N GLY A 367 2.85 -13.20 9.96
CA GLY A 367 4.05 -13.11 9.13
C GLY A 367 5.32 -13.58 9.84
N ARG A 368 5.48 -13.29 11.15
CA ARG A 368 6.61 -13.80 11.94
C ARG A 368 6.56 -15.34 12.06
N ILE A 369 5.41 -15.89 12.37
CA ILE A 369 5.21 -17.35 12.48
C ILE A 369 5.55 -18.02 11.13
N PHE A 370 5.06 -17.47 10.02
CA PHE A 370 5.42 -17.98 8.68
C PHE A 370 6.94 -17.98 8.47
N LYS A 371 7.62 -16.86 8.78
CA LYS A 371 9.08 -16.77 8.64
C LYS A 371 9.81 -17.79 9.51
N ASP A 372 9.34 -18.03 10.72
CA ASP A 372 9.95 -19.00 11.63
C ASP A 372 9.70 -20.44 11.17
N CYS A 373 8.49 -20.79 10.70
CA CYS A 373 8.23 -22.08 10.06
C CYS A 373 9.15 -22.33 8.86
N VAL A 374 9.30 -21.30 7.97
CA VAL A 374 10.19 -21.40 6.81
C VAL A 374 11.65 -21.57 7.21
N LYS A 375 12.13 -20.90 8.27
CA LYS A 375 13.51 -21.09 8.77
C LYS A 375 13.76 -22.46 9.35
N ASN A 376 12.74 -23.08 9.92
CA ASN A 376 12.82 -24.40 10.59
C ASN A 376 12.65 -25.59 9.60
N LEU A 377 12.30 -25.34 8.34
CA LEU A 377 12.35 -26.36 7.29
C LEU A 377 13.80 -26.92 7.19
#